data_bed5bb4b148a45e9e3e8b3f2dba6f1d2
#
_entry.id   bed5bb4b148a45e9e3e8b3f2dba6f1d2
#
_cell.length_a   1.000
_cell.length_b   1.000
_cell.length_c   1.000
_cell.angle_alpha   90.00
_cell.angle_beta   90.00
_cell.angle_gamma   90.00
#
_symmetry.space_group_name_H-M   'P 1'
#
loop_
_entity.id
_entity.type
_entity.pdbx_description
1 polymer ?
#
loop_
_entity_poly.entity_id
_entity_poly.type
_entity_poly.pdbx_seq_one_letter_code
_entity_poly.pdbx_strand_id
1 'polypeptide(L)'
;MMTRLCFTNRQSVPIAAGLLLFFLVGPTRSLAHDEWYRGLDLESALADSSLVLVGRVTDVSETKIGVGGKGERSLLQYKFAPVLVLKGVFSRESLLLTSDDLGTQQFTDAAPIEAGQLRLLILARSFAGYAMRRESLSLDQAIPRLRNPNDELLATVSILLAVNHSLDRTKKVTLLLDGLRKQKGVPAIPLLMAVERRSLLAAQTPGAVESMVPHLSDPSPAVREQTAKTLYSLLKADYLDQPKFREVAANALAASIARPDPGFAPRVAAFEALGAAGPEALKDTAVKGQLGLDPLATFAEQGARLHAIGDLKVTGQSRAVLTLLNQMPLDAPGEIQYGAEWATVRLDPSNGVKEMTLRIKKKYEAGLPVVTEIDLLGNLPSSEATPALVDVANLPLNHDERLAFVSACKKVASAPLVPALATMLVPAQQDIWWTAVGAFVKIDTDDAAKALQPHLLQETNLQRKLEIAEFLGRHGIRDGYPYAIEHMSEPYLREEAISALAAIREPRALGEFGKFSRRAMMSPGTVPQCGFWARSGLPILRPSSWK
;
A
#
# COMPACT_ATOMS: atom_id res chain seq x y z
N MET A 1 -43.61 51.00 11.68
CA MET A 1 -42.67 52.00 11.13
C MET A 1 -41.65 51.27 10.30
N MET A 2 -41.86 51.27 8.98
CA MET A 2 -41.01 50.60 7.99
C MET A 2 -39.82 51.47 7.70
N THR A 3 -38.61 50.89 7.62
CA THR A 3 -37.53 51.54 6.91
C THR A 3 -36.83 50.47 6.04
N ARG A 4 -37.13 50.53 4.75
CA ARG A 4 -36.42 49.86 3.67
C ARG A 4 -35.05 50.48 3.49
N LEU A 5 -34.00 49.69 3.43
CA LEU A 5 -32.71 50.09 2.88
C LEU A 5 -32.46 49.31 1.58
N CYS A 6 -32.52 50.09 0.49
CA CYS A 6 -32.10 49.70 -0.85
C CYS A 6 -30.57 49.53 -0.89
N PHE A 7 -30.07 48.37 -1.34
CA PHE A 7 -28.70 48.26 -1.82
C PHE A 7 -28.70 48.33 -3.34
N THR A 8 -28.10 49.38 -3.82
CA THR A 8 -27.84 49.67 -5.22
C THR A 8 -26.70 48.82 -5.76
N ASN A 9 -26.99 48.23 -6.87
CA ASN A 9 -26.18 47.59 -7.89
C ASN A 9 -24.98 48.46 -8.34
N ARG A 10 -23.77 47.84 -8.42
CA ARG A 10 -22.68 48.08 -9.40
C ARG A 10 -21.40 47.45 -8.87
N GLN A 11 -20.92 46.38 -9.46
CA GLN A 11 -20.04 46.39 -10.65
C GLN A 11 -19.83 44.93 -11.11
N SER A 12 -20.36 44.62 -12.26
CA SER A 12 -19.99 43.47 -13.07
C SER A 12 -18.63 43.75 -13.73
N VAL A 13 -17.58 43.09 -13.25
CA VAL A 13 -16.28 42.99 -13.94
C VAL A 13 -16.35 41.79 -14.89
N PRO A 14 -16.02 41.94 -16.17
CA PRO A 14 -16.15 40.85 -17.14
C PRO A 14 -15.01 39.82 -16.96
N ILE A 15 -15.34 38.66 -16.42
CA ILE A 15 -14.51 37.46 -16.41
C ILE A 15 -14.65 36.75 -17.78
N ALA A 16 -14.47 37.44 -18.86
CA ALA A 16 -14.61 36.87 -20.21
C ALA A 16 -13.34 36.92 -21.07
N ALA A 17 -12.23 37.45 -20.55
CA ALA A 17 -11.00 37.59 -21.34
C ALA A 17 -9.88 36.60 -20.98
N GLY A 18 -10.02 35.81 -19.88
CA GLY A 18 -9.00 34.85 -19.43
C GLY A 18 -9.13 33.43 -19.96
N LEU A 19 -10.24 33.08 -20.58
CA LEU A 19 -10.55 31.70 -20.96
C LEU A 19 -10.25 31.33 -22.43
N LEU A 20 -9.77 32.27 -23.22
CA LEU A 20 -9.54 32.05 -24.67
C LEU A 20 -8.08 31.85 -25.06
N LEU A 21 -7.12 31.90 -24.13
CA LEU A 21 -5.68 31.67 -24.41
C LEU A 21 -5.17 30.27 -24.03
N PHE A 22 -6.03 29.40 -23.46
CA PHE A 22 -5.64 28.02 -23.11
C PHE A 22 -5.92 26.98 -24.20
N PHE A 23 -6.52 27.36 -25.32
CA PHE A 23 -6.89 26.41 -26.39
C PHE A 23 -5.95 26.44 -27.61
N LEU A 24 -4.85 27.16 -27.59
CA LEU A 24 -3.92 27.24 -28.74
C LEU A 24 -2.55 26.57 -28.52
N VAL A 25 -2.31 25.97 -27.38
CA VAL A 25 -1.22 24.99 -27.26
C VAL A 25 -1.84 23.63 -27.52
N GLY A 26 -1.78 23.20 -28.78
CA GLY A 26 -2.24 21.89 -29.18
C GLY A 26 -1.63 20.81 -28.28
N PRO A 27 -2.37 19.76 -27.92
CA PRO A 27 -1.84 18.68 -27.10
C PRO A 27 -0.61 18.11 -27.79
N THR A 28 0.53 18.36 -27.22
CA THR A 28 1.77 17.70 -27.64
C THR A 28 1.51 16.20 -27.55
N ARG A 29 1.64 15.50 -28.67
CA ARG A 29 1.38 14.05 -28.86
C ARG A 29 2.17 13.13 -27.89
N SER A 30 2.86 13.68 -26.90
CA SER A 30 3.63 12.93 -25.90
C SER A 30 2.78 12.42 -24.72
N LEU A 31 1.65 13.06 -24.39
CA LEU A 31 0.85 12.71 -23.21
C LEU A 31 0.17 11.33 -23.31
N ALA A 32 -0.22 10.89 -24.50
CA ALA A 32 -0.87 9.58 -24.67
C ALA A 32 0.07 8.38 -24.40
N HIS A 33 1.40 8.56 -24.52
CA HIS A 33 2.36 7.51 -24.22
C HIS A 33 2.64 7.36 -22.70
N ASP A 34 2.52 8.45 -21.92
CA ASP A 34 2.83 8.44 -20.49
C ASP A 34 1.73 7.77 -19.66
N GLU A 35 0.47 7.81 -20.11
CA GLU A 35 -0.66 7.20 -19.39
C GLU A 35 -0.64 5.67 -19.44
N TRP A 36 -0.05 5.08 -20.48
CA TRP A 36 -0.01 3.63 -20.67
C TRP A 36 0.66 2.89 -19.50
N TYR A 37 1.72 3.47 -18.92
CA TYR A 37 2.51 2.82 -17.88
C TYR A 37 1.90 2.90 -16.47
N ARG A 38 0.93 3.78 -16.26
CA ARG A 38 0.36 4.03 -14.92
C ARG A 38 -0.55 2.91 -14.40
N GLY A 39 -1.04 2.03 -15.26
CA GLY A 39 -2.00 0.99 -14.90
C GLY A 39 -1.56 -0.45 -15.17
N LEU A 40 -0.50 -0.68 -15.94
CA LEU A 40 -0.08 -2.02 -16.34
C LEU A 40 1.06 -2.54 -15.47
N ASP A 41 0.81 -3.60 -14.72
CA ASP A 41 1.87 -4.44 -14.18
C ASP A 41 2.47 -5.31 -15.30
N LEU A 42 3.38 -4.71 -16.08
CA LEU A 42 3.99 -5.38 -17.22
C LEU A 42 4.75 -6.65 -16.81
N GLU A 43 5.38 -6.66 -15.65
CA GLU A 43 6.11 -7.85 -15.15
C GLU A 43 5.17 -9.02 -14.92
N SER A 44 4.05 -8.80 -14.21
CA SER A 44 3.05 -9.84 -13.97
C SER A 44 2.38 -10.28 -15.26
N ALA A 45 2.04 -9.35 -16.15
CA ALA A 45 1.48 -9.69 -17.46
C ALA A 45 2.42 -10.59 -18.29
N LEU A 46 3.72 -10.29 -18.30
CA LEU A 46 4.73 -11.11 -18.95
C LEU A 46 4.93 -12.46 -18.26
N ALA A 47 4.86 -12.53 -16.93
CA ALA A 47 4.98 -13.78 -16.18
C ALA A 47 3.86 -14.75 -16.57
N ASP A 48 2.63 -14.27 -16.59
CA ASP A 48 1.41 -15.06 -16.83
C ASP A 48 1.13 -15.33 -18.31
N SER A 49 1.84 -14.66 -19.23
CA SER A 49 1.66 -14.87 -20.67
C SER A 49 2.24 -16.20 -21.14
N SER A 50 1.60 -16.82 -22.13
CA SER A 50 2.12 -17.98 -22.85
C SER A 50 2.79 -17.62 -24.17
N LEU A 51 2.47 -16.43 -24.69
CA LEU A 51 3.04 -15.91 -25.93
C LEU A 51 3.24 -14.39 -25.79
N VAL A 52 4.43 -13.91 -26.12
CA VAL A 52 4.73 -12.49 -26.27
C VAL A 52 5.38 -12.28 -27.64
N LEU A 53 4.76 -11.48 -28.45
CA LEU A 53 5.27 -11.20 -29.81
C LEU A 53 5.05 -9.74 -30.22
N VAL A 54 5.87 -9.29 -31.15
CA VAL A 54 5.64 -8.07 -31.93
C VAL A 54 4.91 -8.47 -33.20
N GLY A 55 3.73 -7.93 -33.41
CA GLY A 55 2.92 -8.16 -34.60
C GLY A 55 2.68 -6.88 -35.40
N ARG A 56 2.74 -6.98 -36.74
CA ARG A 56 2.28 -5.91 -37.63
C ARG A 56 0.82 -6.17 -37.99
N VAL A 57 -0.03 -5.19 -37.78
CA VAL A 57 -1.42 -5.26 -38.23
C VAL A 57 -1.45 -5.26 -39.79
N THR A 58 -1.91 -6.35 -40.37
CA THR A 58 -1.98 -6.49 -41.83
C THR A 58 -3.38 -6.24 -42.38
N ASP A 59 -4.39 -6.51 -41.57
CA ASP A 59 -5.78 -6.33 -41.96
C ASP A 59 -6.65 -6.03 -40.73
N VAL A 60 -7.69 -5.22 -40.93
CA VAL A 60 -8.76 -4.95 -39.97
C VAL A 60 -10.08 -5.08 -40.69
N SER A 61 -10.86 -6.07 -40.32
CA SER A 61 -12.14 -6.37 -40.94
C SER A 61 -13.26 -6.48 -39.91
N GLU A 62 -14.48 -6.22 -40.33
CA GLU A 62 -15.67 -6.36 -39.50
C GLU A 62 -16.35 -7.71 -39.81
N THR A 63 -16.58 -8.49 -38.76
CA THR A 63 -17.27 -9.77 -38.84
C THR A 63 -18.56 -9.70 -38.03
N LYS A 64 -19.67 -10.11 -38.66
CA LYS A 64 -20.97 -10.21 -37.97
C LYS A 64 -21.14 -11.60 -37.39
N ILE A 65 -21.43 -11.68 -36.11
CA ILE A 65 -21.70 -12.94 -35.41
C ILE A 65 -23.14 -12.93 -34.91
N GLY A 66 -23.89 -13.97 -35.31
CA GLY A 66 -25.25 -14.19 -34.81
C GLY A 66 -25.21 -14.61 -33.34
N VAL A 67 -25.82 -13.84 -32.44
CA VAL A 67 -25.92 -14.16 -31.03
C VAL A 67 -27.30 -14.77 -30.77
N GLY A 68 -27.41 -16.08 -30.75
CA GLY A 68 -28.58 -16.92 -30.50
C GLY A 68 -29.88 -16.20 -30.12
N GLY A 69 -30.68 -15.82 -31.13
CA GLY A 69 -32.01 -15.19 -30.97
C GLY A 69 -32.06 -13.71 -30.60
N LYS A 70 -30.90 -13.02 -30.42
CA LYS A 70 -30.84 -11.60 -30.01
C LYS A 70 -30.28 -10.62 -31.05
N GLY A 71 -30.14 -11.01 -32.30
CA GLY A 71 -29.61 -10.15 -33.37
C GLY A 71 -28.17 -10.44 -33.75
N GLU A 72 -27.65 -9.70 -34.74
CA GLU A 72 -26.26 -9.76 -35.16
C GLU A 72 -25.42 -8.78 -34.36
N ARG A 73 -24.23 -9.22 -33.91
CA ARG A 73 -23.23 -8.38 -33.27
C ARG A 73 -22.03 -8.25 -34.20
N SER A 74 -21.58 -7.01 -34.39
CA SER A 74 -20.36 -6.73 -35.15
C SER A 74 -19.13 -6.88 -34.24
N LEU A 75 -18.16 -7.67 -34.70
CA LEU A 75 -16.83 -7.79 -34.07
C LEU A 75 -15.76 -7.33 -35.06
N LEU A 76 -14.85 -6.50 -34.60
CA LEU A 76 -13.64 -6.20 -35.35
C LEU A 76 -12.67 -7.38 -35.25
N GLN A 77 -12.12 -7.76 -36.39
CA GLN A 77 -11.13 -8.82 -36.51
C GLN A 77 -9.82 -8.21 -36.97
N TYR A 78 -8.75 -8.48 -36.23
CA TYR A 78 -7.41 -7.95 -36.46
C TYR A 78 -6.50 -9.10 -36.88
N LYS A 79 -5.85 -8.96 -38.06
CA LYS A 79 -4.85 -9.90 -38.53
C LYS A 79 -3.47 -9.32 -38.29
N PHE A 80 -2.62 -10.06 -37.56
CA PHE A 80 -1.26 -9.68 -37.25
C PHE A 80 -0.26 -10.60 -37.93
N ALA A 81 0.67 -10.04 -38.69
CA ALA A 81 1.84 -10.76 -39.16
C ALA A 81 2.93 -10.70 -38.04
N PRO A 82 3.47 -11.83 -37.56
CA PRO A 82 4.51 -11.84 -36.55
C PRO A 82 5.80 -11.23 -37.12
N VAL A 83 6.39 -10.31 -36.38
CA VAL A 83 7.67 -9.67 -36.71
C VAL A 83 8.79 -10.22 -35.81
N LEU A 84 8.49 -10.40 -34.50
CA LEU A 84 9.43 -10.92 -33.52
C LEU A 84 8.69 -11.68 -32.43
N VAL A 85 9.15 -12.87 -32.06
CA VAL A 85 8.63 -13.64 -30.92
C VAL A 85 9.60 -13.52 -29.75
N LEU A 86 9.12 -12.97 -28.63
CA LEU A 86 9.91 -12.72 -27.42
C LEU A 86 9.73 -13.82 -26.37
N LYS A 87 8.55 -14.46 -26.33
CA LYS A 87 8.23 -15.57 -25.43
C LYS A 87 7.28 -16.54 -26.10
N GLY A 88 7.47 -17.85 -25.86
CA GLY A 88 6.65 -18.91 -26.43
C GLY A 88 7.09 -19.29 -27.84
N VAL A 89 6.27 -20.12 -28.49
CA VAL A 89 6.51 -20.60 -29.87
C VAL A 89 5.30 -20.23 -30.73
N PHE A 90 5.54 -19.57 -31.83
CA PHE A 90 4.52 -19.21 -32.81
C PHE A 90 5.02 -19.54 -34.23
N SER A 91 4.39 -20.51 -34.88
CA SER A 91 4.83 -21.07 -36.18
C SER A 91 3.87 -20.75 -37.33
N ARG A 92 2.81 -19.96 -37.08
CA ARG A 92 1.85 -19.56 -38.11
C ARG A 92 2.28 -18.28 -38.81
N GLU A 93 1.87 -18.12 -40.05
CA GLU A 93 2.14 -16.91 -40.85
C GLU A 93 1.39 -15.67 -40.34
N SER A 94 0.26 -15.87 -39.66
CA SER A 94 -0.52 -14.78 -39.08
C SER A 94 -1.25 -15.23 -37.83
N LEU A 95 -1.48 -14.25 -36.93
CA LEU A 95 -2.32 -14.36 -35.76
C LEU A 95 -3.60 -13.56 -36.01
N LEU A 96 -4.74 -14.19 -35.76
CA LEU A 96 -6.04 -13.57 -35.87
C LEU A 96 -6.62 -13.38 -34.47
N LEU A 97 -6.98 -12.17 -34.11
CA LEU A 97 -7.61 -11.81 -32.85
C LEU A 97 -8.87 -10.99 -33.13
N THR A 98 -9.89 -11.21 -32.33
CA THR A 98 -11.12 -10.40 -32.38
C THR A 98 -11.09 -9.27 -31.35
N SER A 99 -12.01 -8.32 -31.52
CA SER A 99 -12.20 -7.28 -30.50
C SER A 99 -12.55 -7.88 -29.12
N ASP A 100 -13.18 -9.06 -29.07
CA ASP A 100 -13.46 -9.78 -27.85
C ASP A 100 -12.19 -10.37 -27.21
N ASP A 101 -11.29 -10.96 -28.04
CA ASP A 101 -10.01 -11.50 -27.57
C ASP A 101 -9.12 -10.39 -26.97
N LEU A 102 -9.23 -9.19 -27.52
CA LEU A 102 -8.48 -8.01 -27.09
C LEU A 102 -9.20 -7.20 -26.00
N GLY A 103 -10.44 -7.55 -25.65
CA GLY A 103 -11.24 -6.79 -24.69
C GLY A 103 -11.61 -5.38 -25.15
N THR A 104 -11.48 -5.07 -26.45
CA THR A 104 -11.61 -3.70 -26.99
C THR A 104 -13.01 -3.11 -26.95
N GLN A 105 -14.05 -3.90 -26.68
CA GLN A 105 -15.43 -3.41 -26.58
C GLN A 105 -15.69 -2.50 -25.37
N GLN A 106 -14.76 -2.43 -24.43
CA GLN A 106 -14.86 -1.58 -23.25
C GLN A 106 -14.17 -0.21 -23.44
N PHE A 107 -13.51 0.01 -24.58
CA PHE A 107 -12.67 1.19 -24.83
C PHE A 107 -13.30 2.10 -25.87
N THR A 108 -14.23 2.96 -25.46
CA THR A 108 -14.91 3.93 -26.34
C THR A 108 -14.00 5.06 -26.82
N ASP A 109 -12.88 5.32 -26.14
CA ASP A 109 -12.01 6.49 -26.35
C ASP A 109 -10.60 6.16 -26.86
N ALA A 110 -10.30 4.89 -27.14
CA ALA A 110 -8.97 4.49 -27.62
C ALA A 110 -8.83 4.75 -29.13
N ALA A 111 -7.66 5.22 -29.54
CA ALA A 111 -7.31 5.33 -30.95
C ALA A 111 -7.45 3.95 -31.65
N PRO A 112 -8.11 3.87 -32.81
CA PRO A 112 -8.36 2.60 -33.49
C PRO A 112 -7.03 1.91 -33.84
N ILE A 113 -7.04 0.57 -33.77
CA ILE A 113 -5.94 -0.21 -34.30
C ILE A 113 -6.05 -0.19 -35.84
N GLU A 114 -5.02 0.30 -36.49
CA GLU A 114 -5.00 0.49 -37.96
C GLU A 114 -4.00 -0.44 -38.64
N ALA A 115 -4.25 -0.78 -39.87
CA ALA A 115 -3.33 -1.54 -40.71
C ALA A 115 -1.95 -0.83 -40.81
N GLY A 116 -0.87 -1.60 -40.81
CA GLY A 116 0.50 -1.11 -40.84
C GLY A 116 1.12 -0.84 -39.46
N GLN A 117 0.32 -0.68 -38.41
CA GLN A 117 0.84 -0.46 -37.05
C GLN A 117 1.60 -1.67 -36.51
N LEU A 118 2.67 -1.42 -35.77
CA LEU A 118 3.34 -2.43 -34.96
C LEU A 118 2.79 -2.41 -33.54
N ARG A 119 2.45 -3.58 -33.02
CA ARG A 119 1.90 -3.75 -31.68
C ARG A 119 2.66 -4.84 -30.92
N LEU A 120 2.87 -4.61 -29.63
CA LEU A 120 3.34 -5.64 -28.70
C LEU A 120 2.12 -6.40 -28.20
N LEU A 121 2.10 -7.71 -28.40
CA LEU A 121 1.00 -8.61 -28.01
C LEU A 121 1.49 -9.49 -26.86
N ILE A 122 0.81 -9.41 -25.70
CA ILE A 122 1.07 -10.20 -24.50
C ILE A 122 -0.15 -11.10 -24.28
N LEU A 123 -0.05 -12.37 -24.64
CA LEU A 123 -1.18 -13.25 -24.78
C LEU A 123 -1.12 -14.44 -23.82
N ALA A 124 -2.21 -14.74 -23.15
CA ALA A 124 -2.43 -15.97 -22.39
C ALA A 124 -3.10 -17.03 -23.27
N ARG A 125 -2.89 -18.31 -22.94
CA ARG A 125 -3.59 -19.41 -23.61
C ARG A 125 -5.02 -19.50 -23.10
N SER A 126 -5.99 -19.48 -23.99
CA SER A 126 -7.41 -19.69 -23.71
C SER A 126 -7.92 -20.97 -24.36
N PHE A 127 -9.17 -21.39 -24.05
CA PHE A 127 -9.83 -22.55 -24.67
C PHE A 127 -10.00 -22.38 -26.18
N ALA A 128 -10.18 -21.16 -26.66
CA ALA A 128 -10.39 -20.85 -28.09
C ALA A 128 -9.09 -20.50 -28.84
N GLY A 129 -7.93 -20.44 -28.14
CA GLY A 129 -6.67 -20.03 -28.74
C GLY A 129 -5.85 -19.12 -27.83
N TYR A 130 -5.48 -17.95 -28.32
CA TYR A 130 -4.79 -16.92 -27.55
C TYR A 130 -5.74 -15.76 -27.30
N ALA A 131 -5.79 -15.28 -26.07
CA ALA A 131 -6.54 -14.09 -25.67
C ALA A 131 -5.73 -13.22 -24.71
N MET A 132 -6.04 -11.96 -24.63
CA MET A 132 -5.50 -11.09 -23.61
C MET A 132 -6.14 -11.40 -22.27
N ARG A 133 -5.35 -11.26 -21.19
CA ARG A 133 -5.88 -11.35 -19.83
C ARG A 133 -6.81 -10.17 -19.58
N ARG A 134 -8.04 -10.43 -19.13
CA ARG A 134 -9.05 -9.42 -18.86
C ARG A 134 -8.70 -8.67 -17.55
N GLU A 135 -7.86 -7.68 -17.65
CA GLU A 135 -7.76 -6.63 -16.63
C GLU A 135 -8.14 -5.32 -17.30
N SER A 136 -8.80 -4.44 -16.57
CA SER A 136 -9.43 -3.19 -17.01
C SER A 136 -8.43 -2.13 -17.51
N LEU A 137 -7.76 -2.41 -18.61
CA LEU A 137 -6.74 -1.58 -19.21
C LEU A 137 -7.27 -0.90 -20.48
N SER A 138 -6.82 0.30 -20.78
CA SER A 138 -7.08 0.92 -22.08
C SER A 138 -6.44 0.10 -23.19
N LEU A 139 -6.96 0.22 -24.44
CA LEU A 139 -6.45 -0.54 -25.58
C LEU A 139 -4.94 -0.33 -25.78
N ASP A 140 -4.46 0.91 -25.64
CA ASP A 140 -3.04 1.22 -25.81
C ASP A 140 -2.19 0.71 -24.62
N GLN A 141 -2.78 0.51 -23.44
CA GLN A 141 -2.13 -0.15 -22.31
C GLN A 141 -1.97 -1.65 -22.53
N ALA A 142 -3.00 -2.28 -23.11
CA ALA A 142 -3.04 -3.71 -23.32
C ALA A 142 -2.20 -4.17 -24.53
N ILE A 143 -2.14 -3.36 -25.59
CA ILE A 143 -1.44 -3.66 -26.85
C ILE A 143 -0.64 -2.44 -27.29
N PRO A 144 0.52 -2.16 -26.66
CA PRO A 144 1.32 -0.99 -26.96
C PRO A 144 1.66 -0.85 -28.43
N ARG A 145 1.50 0.37 -28.93
CA ARG A 145 2.00 0.74 -30.25
C ARG A 145 3.50 0.94 -30.20
N LEU A 146 4.23 0.21 -31.02
CA LEU A 146 5.67 0.36 -31.18
C LEU A 146 5.99 1.31 -32.35
N ARG A 147 7.03 2.12 -32.20
CA ARG A 147 7.50 3.02 -33.28
C ARG A 147 8.20 2.24 -34.39
N ASN A 148 8.97 1.24 -33.99
CA ASN A 148 9.73 0.38 -34.91
C ASN A 148 10.06 -0.96 -34.20
N PRO A 149 10.60 -1.96 -34.93
CA PRO A 149 10.98 -3.26 -34.34
C PRO A 149 12.10 -3.21 -33.28
N ASN A 150 12.80 -2.08 -33.14
CA ASN A 150 13.86 -1.86 -32.15
C ASN A 150 13.43 -0.84 -31.08
N ASP A 151 12.13 -0.72 -30.81
CA ASP A 151 11.59 0.19 -29.82
C ASP A 151 12.21 -0.08 -28.43
N GLU A 152 12.50 0.99 -27.70
CA GLU A 152 13.15 0.91 -26.38
C GLU A 152 12.32 0.09 -25.38
N LEU A 153 11.00 0.05 -25.53
CA LEU A 153 10.12 -0.80 -24.75
C LEU A 153 10.51 -2.28 -24.85
N LEU A 154 10.94 -2.76 -26.02
CA LEU A 154 11.33 -4.16 -26.19
C LEU A 154 12.58 -4.54 -25.38
N ALA A 155 13.48 -3.62 -25.16
CA ALA A 155 14.60 -3.83 -24.25
C ALA A 155 14.11 -4.03 -22.80
N THR A 156 13.17 -3.20 -22.34
CA THR A 156 12.50 -3.36 -21.05
C THR A 156 11.78 -4.69 -20.93
N VAL A 157 10.99 -5.10 -21.94
CA VAL A 157 10.32 -6.40 -21.98
C VAL A 157 11.32 -7.55 -21.88
N SER A 158 12.44 -7.46 -22.61
CA SER A 158 13.49 -8.49 -22.57
C SER A 158 14.14 -8.62 -21.18
N ILE A 159 14.37 -7.50 -20.50
CA ILE A 159 14.88 -7.48 -19.12
C ILE A 159 13.87 -8.15 -18.18
N LEU A 160 12.59 -7.77 -18.24
CA LEU A 160 11.55 -8.33 -17.39
C LEU A 160 11.34 -9.83 -17.65
N LEU A 161 11.43 -10.28 -18.89
CA LEU A 161 11.42 -11.72 -19.20
C LEU A 161 12.62 -12.44 -18.56
N ALA A 162 13.82 -11.88 -18.61
CA ALA A 162 15.01 -12.43 -17.95
C ALA A 162 14.84 -12.47 -16.41
N VAL A 163 14.23 -11.43 -15.82
CA VAL A 163 13.86 -11.40 -14.40
C VAL A 163 12.89 -12.52 -14.04
N ASN A 164 11.86 -12.73 -14.86
CA ASN A 164 10.87 -13.79 -14.61
C ASN A 164 11.47 -15.20 -14.73
N HIS A 165 12.43 -15.42 -15.61
CA HIS A 165 13.13 -16.71 -15.76
C HIS A 165 14.16 -16.98 -14.65
N SER A 166 14.67 -15.96 -13.96
CA SER A 166 15.63 -16.17 -12.88
C SER A 166 14.93 -16.76 -11.64
N LEU A 167 15.52 -17.79 -11.02
CA LEU A 167 15.08 -18.33 -9.73
C LEU A 167 15.74 -17.60 -8.56
N ASP A 168 16.89 -16.97 -8.78
CA ASP A 168 17.66 -16.24 -7.78
C ASP A 168 17.07 -14.83 -7.58
N ARG A 169 16.63 -14.56 -6.35
CA ARG A 169 16.01 -13.27 -5.97
C ARG A 169 16.99 -12.09 -6.09
N THR A 170 18.26 -12.29 -5.69
CA THR A 170 19.30 -11.25 -5.77
C THR A 170 19.63 -10.94 -7.23
N LYS A 171 19.76 -11.98 -8.06
CA LYS A 171 19.98 -11.80 -9.51
C LYS A 171 18.82 -11.05 -10.18
N LYS A 172 17.57 -11.27 -9.74
CA LYS A 172 16.41 -10.50 -10.24
C LYS A 172 16.60 -9.00 -10.02
N VAL A 173 16.98 -8.60 -8.80
CA VAL A 173 17.19 -7.19 -8.48
C VAL A 173 18.36 -6.63 -9.27
N THR A 174 19.48 -7.36 -9.36
CA THR A 174 20.64 -6.92 -10.16
C THR A 174 20.27 -6.66 -11.62
N LEU A 175 19.50 -7.57 -12.25
CA LEU A 175 19.02 -7.40 -13.62
C LEU A 175 18.15 -6.15 -13.79
N LEU A 176 17.28 -5.86 -12.82
CA LEU A 176 16.44 -4.66 -12.84
C LEU A 176 17.28 -3.38 -12.71
N LEU A 177 18.22 -3.34 -11.78
CA LEU A 177 19.10 -2.18 -11.57
C LEU A 177 20.02 -1.94 -12.78
N ASP A 178 20.55 -3.00 -13.38
CA ASP A 178 21.35 -2.88 -14.63
C ASP A 178 20.50 -2.41 -15.80
N GLY A 179 19.23 -2.82 -15.82
CA GLY A 179 18.25 -2.33 -16.77
C GLY A 179 17.99 -0.84 -16.59
N LEU A 180 17.77 -0.37 -15.37
CA LEU A 180 17.55 1.04 -15.06
C LEU A 180 18.74 1.93 -15.47
N ARG A 181 19.98 1.46 -15.29
CA ARG A 181 21.16 2.22 -15.75
C ARG A 181 21.21 2.44 -17.27
N LYS A 182 20.55 1.56 -18.03
CA LYS A 182 20.56 1.59 -19.50
C LYS A 182 19.33 2.24 -20.11
N GLN A 183 18.17 2.11 -19.44
CA GLN A 183 16.90 2.66 -19.92
C GLN A 183 16.72 4.10 -19.45
N LYS A 184 16.09 4.93 -20.29
CA LYS A 184 15.70 6.31 -19.97
C LYS A 184 14.27 6.53 -20.40
N GLY A 185 13.64 7.57 -19.87
CA GLY A 185 12.27 7.89 -20.21
C GLY A 185 11.26 6.85 -19.76
N VAL A 186 10.12 6.90 -20.38
CA VAL A 186 8.94 6.10 -20.02
C VAL A 186 9.19 4.58 -19.96
N PRO A 187 10.03 3.96 -20.81
CA PRO A 187 10.39 2.54 -20.70
C PRO A 187 11.06 2.13 -19.38
N ALA A 188 11.58 3.08 -18.58
CA ALA A 188 12.12 2.79 -17.25
C ALA A 188 11.03 2.53 -16.18
N ILE A 189 9.79 3.02 -16.37
CA ILE A 189 8.71 2.91 -15.38
C ILE A 189 8.43 1.46 -14.97
N PRO A 190 8.25 0.48 -15.87
CA PRO A 190 8.01 -0.90 -15.48
C PRO A 190 9.16 -1.51 -14.67
N LEU A 191 10.41 -1.09 -14.93
CA LEU A 191 11.57 -1.54 -14.15
C LEU A 191 11.55 -0.94 -12.74
N LEU A 192 11.23 0.36 -12.61
CA LEU A 192 11.05 1.03 -11.31
C LEU A 192 9.97 0.35 -10.48
N MET A 193 8.80 0.06 -11.07
CA MET A 193 7.71 -0.67 -10.41
C MET A 193 8.15 -2.08 -9.97
N ALA A 194 8.93 -2.77 -10.78
CA ALA A 194 9.46 -4.09 -10.47
C ALA A 194 10.49 -4.06 -9.32
N VAL A 195 11.29 -2.99 -9.22
CA VAL A 195 12.19 -2.73 -8.08
C VAL A 195 11.39 -2.40 -6.82
N GLU A 196 10.36 -1.56 -6.92
CA GLU A 196 9.49 -1.18 -5.81
C GLU A 196 8.87 -2.41 -5.13
N ARG A 197 8.34 -3.37 -5.89
CA ARG A 197 7.83 -4.64 -5.36
C ARG A 197 8.87 -5.49 -4.63
N ARG A 198 10.14 -5.22 -4.83
CA ARG A 198 11.28 -5.89 -4.19
C ARG A 198 12.07 -4.95 -3.29
N SER A 199 11.41 -3.92 -2.78
CA SER A 199 12.06 -2.82 -2.05
C SER A 199 13.00 -3.30 -0.94
N LEU A 200 12.60 -4.29 -0.13
CA LEU A 200 13.44 -4.87 0.92
C LEU A 200 14.76 -5.43 0.39
N LEU A 201 14.73 -6.16 -0.72
CA LEU A 201 15.92 -6.77 -1.31
C LEU A 201 16.73 -5.75 -2.10
N ALA A 202 16.05 -4.82 -2.78
CA ALA A 202 16.68 -3.74 -3.50
C ALA A 202 17.42 -2.79 -2.55
N ALA A 203 16.84 -2.50 -1.38
CA ALA A 203 17.47 -1.69 -0.34
C ALA A 203 18.81 -2.29 0.18
N GLN A 204 18.92 -3.62 0.16
CA GLN A 204 20.15 -4.33 0.54
C GLN A 204 21.16 -4.45 -0.61
N THR A 205 20.77 -4.12 -1.84
CA THR A 205 21.61 -4.30 -3.01
C THR A 205 22.48 -3.04 -3.24
N PRO A 206 23.83 -3.17 -3.26
CA PRO A 206 24.71 -2.05 -3.53
C PRO A 206 24.41 -1.37 -4.87
N GLY A 207 24.43 -0.05 -4.89
CA GLY A 207 24.20 0.75 -6.08
C GLY A 207 22.73 0.88 -6.50
N ALA A 208 21.77 0.48 -5.64
CA ALA A 208 20.36 0.60 -5.95
C ALA A 208 19.91 2.05 -6.11
N VAL A 209 20.27 2.94 -5.15
CA VAL A 209 19.92 4.37 -5.23
C VAL A 209 20.61 5.03 -6.41
N GLU A 210 21.90 4.78 -6.60
CA GLU A 210 22.70 5.35 -7.68
C GLU A 210 22.13 4.98 -9.06
N SER A 211 21.45 3.82 -9.16
CA SER A 211 20.77 3.40 -10.38
C SER A 211 19.47 4.18 -10.64
N MET A 212 18.82 4.69 -9.60
CA MET A 212 17.52 5.37 -9.66
C MET A 212 17.65 6.89 -9.70
N VAL A 213 18.59 7.47 -8.96
CA VAL A 213 18.77 8.93 -8.87
C VAL A 213 18.77 9.66 -10.23
N PRO A 214 19.41 9.15 -11.30
CA PRO A 214 19.35 9.81 -12.60
C PRO A 214 17.93 9.99 -13.15
N HIS A 215 17.01 9.10 -12.82
CA HIS A 215 15.62 9.17 -13.28
C HIS A 215 14.78 10.26 -12.59
N LEU A 216 15.21 10.79 -11.44
CA LEU A 216 14.61 11.98 -10.83
C LEU A 216 14.80 13.24 -11.69
N SER A 217 15.73 13.20 -12.63
CA SER A 217 16.02 14.28 -13.57
C SER A 217 15.45 14.00 -14.97
N ASP A 218 14.70 12.94 -15.16
CA ASP A 218 14.10 12.58 -16.45
C ASP A 218 13.15 13.69 -16.96
N PRO A 219 13.09 13.97 -18.27
CA PRO A 219 12.12 14.91 -18.84
C PRO A 219 10.67 14.54 -18.55
N SER A 220 10.33 13.23 -18.52
CA SER A 220 8.98 12.75 -18.24
C SER A 220 8.60 12.91 -16.77
N PRO A 221 7.51 13.66 -16.44
CA PRO A 221 7.00 13.75 -15.10
C PRO A 221 6.62 12.39 -14.50
N ALA A 222 6.08 11.47 -15.31
CA ALA A 222 5.68 10.14 -14.88
C ALA A 222 6.88 9.29 -14.42
N VAL A 223 8.02 9.41 -15.08
CA VAL A 223 9.27 8.74 -14.67
C VAL A 223 9.76 9.29 -13.33
N ARG A 224 9.76 10.62 -13.17
CA ARG A 224 10.17 11.26 -11.90
C ARG A 224 9.27 10.86 -10.75
N GLU A 225 7.95 10.88 -10.97
CA GLU A 225 6.95 10.44 -9.98
C GLU A 225 7.19 8.98 -9.56
N GLN A 226 7.29 8.06 -10.53
CA GLN A 226 7.51 6.65 -10.22
C GLN A 226 8.85 6.42 -9.54
N THR A 227 9.89 7.15 -9.92
CA THR A 227 11.21 7.08 -9.28
C THR A 227 11.12 7.50 -7.81
N ALA A 228 10.43 8.61 -7.52
CA ALA A 228 10.23 9.07 -6.15
C ALA A 228 9.44 8.05 -5.32
N LYS A 229 8.37 7.46 -5.86
CA LYS A 229 7.60 6.38 -5.20
C LYS A 229 8.46 5.15 -4.92
N THR A 230 9.28 4.74 -5.86
CA THR A 230 10.20 3.62 -5.68
C THR A 230 11.23 3.93 -4.58
N LEU A 231 11.81 5.13 -4.58
CA LEU A 231 12.72 5.56 -3.51
C LEU A 231 12.03 5.62 -2.15
N TYR A 232 10.78 6.11 -2.08
CA TYR A 232 9.97 6.07 -0.86
C TYR A 232 9.87 4.66 -0.29
N SER A 233 9.52 3.69 -1.13
CA SER A 233 9.38 2.29 -0.72
C SER A 233 10.71 1.69 -0.23
N LEU A 234 11.84 2.06 -0.85
CA LEU A 234 13.17 1.65 -0.41
C LEU A 234 13.56 2.30 0.93
N LEU A 235 13.30 3.60 1.08
CA LEU A 235 13.63 4.36 2.30
C LEU A 235 12.80 3.93 3.51
N LYS A 236 11.58 3.43 3.28
CA LYS A 236 10.70 2.84 4.32
C LYS A 236 11.08 1.41 4.70
N ALA A 237 11.91 0.73 3.90
CA ALA A 237 12.38 -0.61 4.25
C ALA A 237 13.32 -0.54 5.46
N ASP A 238 12.95 -1.23 6.55
CA ASP A 238 13.63 -1.15 7.86
C ASP A 238 15.11 -1.61 7.88
N TYR A 239 15.63 -2.09 6.75
CA TYR A 239 17.00 -2.61 6.62
C TYR A 239 18.03 -1.57 6.14
N LEU A 240 17.63 -0.31 6.00
CA LEU A 240 18.54 0.74 5.52
C LEU A 240 19.30 1.42 6.67
N ASP A 241 20.20 0.70 7.29
CA ASP A 241 21.18 1.25 8.25
C ASP A 241 22.33 2.04 7.56
N GLN A 242 22.17 2.42 6.28
CA GLN A 242 23.23 3.15 5.56
C GLN A 242 22.91 4.65 5.49
N PRO A 243 23.45 5.48 6.41
CA PRO A 243 23.22 6.93 6.41
C PRO A 243 23.56 7.60 5.06
N LYS A 244 24.62 7.15 4.41
CA LYS A 244 25.05 7.66 3.10
C LYS A 244 24.01 7.46 2.01
N PHE A 245 23.31 6.34 2.01
CA PHE A 245 22.25 6.05 1.06
C PHE A 245 21.08 7.02 1.22
N ARG A 246 20.65 7.28 2.47
CA ARG A 246 19.57 8.23 2.78
C ARG A 246 19.95 9.65 2.39
N GLU A 247 21.19 10.05 2.63
CA GLU A 247 21.72 11.36 2.25
C GLU A 247 21.72 11.56 0.73
N VAL A 248 22.22 10.58 -0.04
CA VAL A 248 22.23 10.64 -1.51
C VAL A 248 20.81 10.73 -2.07
N ALA A 249 19.89 9.92 -1.56
CA ALA A 249 18.49 9.96 -1.97
C ALA A 249 17.85 11.32 -1.62
N ALA A 250 18.06 11.83 -0.40
CA ALA A 250 17.49 13.09 0.05
C ALA A 250 17.96 14.28 -0.80
N ASN A 251 19.26 14.36 -1.10
CA ASN A 251 19.81 15.41 -1.93
C ASN A 251 19.26 15.37 -3.36
N ALA A 252 19.12 14.19 -3.94
CA ALA A 252 18.55 14.02 -5.28
C ALA A 252 17.05 14.36 -5.32
N LEU A 253 16.29 13.99 -4.30
CA LEU A 253 14.87 14.33 -4.15
C LEU A 253 14.69 15.85 -3.98
N ALA A 254 15.50 16.51 -3.15
CA ALA A 254 15.48 17.95 -2.99
C ALA A 254 15.78 18.68 -4.32
N ALA A 255 16.77 18.22 -5.06
CA ALA A 255 17.07 18.75 -6.39
C ALA A 255 15.91 18.55 -7.38
N SER A 256 15.20 17.42 -7.30
CA SER A 256 14.00 17.17 -8.11
C SER A 256 12.84 18.11 -7.74
N ILE A 257 12.60 18.37 -6.45
CA ILE A 257 11.60 19.31 -5.96
C ILE A 257 11.84 20.74 -6.44
N ALA A 258 13.11 21.15 -6.52
CA ALA A 258 13.50 22.50 -6.94
C ALA A 258 13.25 22.79 -8.43
N ARG A 259 12.99 21.77 -9.25
CA ARG A 259 12.75 21.95 -10.70
C ARG A 259 11.38 22.56 -10.96
N PRO A 260 11.25 23.48 -11.93
CA PRO A 260 9.96 23.89 -12.43
C PRO A 260 9.30 22.70 -13.15
N ASP A 261 8.27 22.12 -12.53
CA ASP A 261 7.55 20.99 -13.10
C ASP A 261 6.14 21.40 -13.49
N PRO A 262 5.66 21.12 -14.72
CA PRO A 262 4.30 21.44 -15.13
C PRO A 262 3.24 20.60 -14.38
N GLY A 263 3.64 19.51 -13.67
CA GLY A 263 2.76 18.67 -12.88
C GLY A 263 3.11 18.68 -11.39
N PHE A 264 2.10 18.64 -10.53
CA PHE A 264 2.31 18.56 -9.07
C PHE A 264 2.63 17.15 -8.58
N ALA A 265 2.22 16.08 -9.29
CA ALA A 265 2.37 14.70 -8.82
C ALA A 265 3.83 14.27 -8.56
N PRO A 266 4.82 14.59 -9.41
CA PRO A 266 6.22 14.30 -9.11
C PRO A 266 6.74 15.01 -7.85
N ARG A 267 6.27 16.25 -7.59
CA ARG A 267 6.68 17.00 -6.40
C ARG A 267 6.08 16.41 -5.13
N VAL A 268 4.80 16.03 -5.16
CA VAL A 268 4.13 15.34 -4.04
C VAL A 268 4.90 14.06 -3.70
N ALA A 269 5.14 13.18 -4.67
CA ALA A 269 5.88 11.94 -4.46
C ALA A 269 7.31 12.18 -3.95
N ALA A 270 7.97 13.25 -4.42
CA ALA A 270 9.31 13.61 -3.97
C ALA A 270 9.33 14.11 -2.51
N PHE A 271 8.32 14.89 -2.07
CA PHE A 271 8.18 15.28 -0.66
C PHE A 271 7.93 14.07 0.24
N GLU A 272 7.04 13.16 -0.15
CA GLU A 272 6.77 11.92 0.59
C GLU A 272 8.06 11.08 0.74
N ALA A 273 8.79 10.90 -0.35
CA ALA A 273 10.05 10.17 -0.33
C ALA A 273 11.13 10.87 0.50
N LEU A 274 11.18 12.21 0.44
CA LEU A 274 12.10 13.00 1.24
C LEU A 274 11.83 12.85 2.73
N GLY A 275 10.55 12.86 3.16
CA GLY A 275 10.15 12.55 4.54
C GLY A 275 10.65 11.18 4.99
N ALA A 276 10.49 10.15 4.16
CA ALA A 276 10.96 8.80 4.44
C ALA A 276 12.50 8.67 4.58
N ALA A 277 13.27 9.63 4.06
CA ALA A 277 14.72 9.65 4.25
C ALA A 277 15.13 9.84 5.73
N GLY A 278 14.28 10.44 6.55
CA GLY A 278 14.47 10.61 7.98
C GLY A 278 15.33 11.82 8.37
N PRO A 279 15.36 12.19 9.65
CA PRO A 279 15.98 13.44 10.12
C PRO A 279 17.50 13.54 9.88
N GLU A 280 18.19 12.39 9.81
CA GLU A 280 19.63 12.34 9.52
C GLU A 280 19.99 12.82 8.12
N ALA A 281 19.04 12.79 7.17
CA ALA A 281 19.22 13.30 5.81
C ALA A 281 19.29 14.84 5.72
N LEU A 282 18.94 15.56 6.80
CA LEU A 282 18.90 17.03 6.87
C LEU A 282 20.26 17.70 7.14
N LYS A 283 21.35 17.00 7.10
CA LYS A 283 22.69 17.62 7.29
C LYS A 283 22.99 18.67 6.23
N ASP A 284 22.42 18.50 5.03
CA ASP A 284 22.57 19.45 3.92
C ASP A 284 21.58 20.62 4.03
N THR A 285 22.13 21.86 3.95
CA THR A 285 21.36 23.11 3.94
C THR A 285 20.46 23.24 2.70
N ALA A 286 20.83 22.62 1.57
CA ALA A 286 20.03 22.63 0.35
C ALA A 286 18.68 21.92 0.56
N VAL A 287 18.66 20.80 1.27
CA VAL A 287 17.42 20.07 1.61
C VAL A 287 16.52 20.92 2.51
N LYS A 288 17.10 21.61 3.50
CA LYS A 288 16.34 22.51 4.40
C LYS A 288 15.67 23.65 3.66
N GLY A 289 16.31 24.21 2.65
CA GLY A 289 15.79 25.31 1.84
C GLY A 289 14.53 24.96 1.03
N GLN A 290 14.34 23.66 0.71
CA GLN A 290 13.16 23.21 -0.05
C GLN A 290 11.90 22.97 0.82
N LEU A 291 12.04 23.00 2.15
CA LEU A 291 10.99 22.61 3.09
C LEU A 291 10.21 23.81 3.69
N GLY A 292 10.34 24.99 3.12
CA GLY A 292 9.49 26.13 3.52
C GLY A 292 8.03 25.94 3.11
N LEU A 293 7.08 26.54 3.85
CA LEU A 293 5.68 26.61 3.42
C LEU A 293 5.57 27.45 2.14
N ASP A 294 4.76 26.99 1.18
CA ASP A 294 4.53 27.67 -0.08
C ASP A 294 3.04 27.96 -0.25
N PRO A 295 2.60 29.20 -0.11
CA PRO A 295 1.18 29.56 -0.21
C PRO A 295 0.60 29.34 -1.62
N LEU A 296 1.44 29.14 -2.64
CA LEU A 296 0.99 28.86 -4.01
C LEU A 296 0.92 27.36 -4.33
N ALA A 297 1.37 26.50 -3.42
CA ALA A 297 1.29 25.07 -3.61
C ALA A 297 -0.17 24.57 -3.57
N THR A 298 -0.46 23.49 -4.31
CA THR A 298 -1.74 22.78 -4.20
C THR A 298 -1.91 22.17 -2.81
N PHE A 299 -3.13 21.85 -2.40
CA PHE A 299 -3.37 21.24 -1.08
C PHE A 299 -2.62 19.91 -0.93
N ALA A 300 -2.59 19.08 -1.96
CA ALA A 300 -1.85 17.81 -1.94
C ALA A 300 -0.34 18.04 -1.79
N GLU A 301 0.24 19.00 -2.52
CA GLU A 301 1.66 19.32 -2.39
C GLU A 301 1.98 19.91 -1.02
N GLN A 302 1.15 20.81 -0.54
CA GLN A 302 1.32 21.42 0.78
C GLN A 302 1.21 20.36 1.89
N GLY A 303 0.27 19.42 1.76
CA GLY A 303 0.13 18.30 2.68
C GLY A 303 1.36 17.40 2.72
N ALA A 304 1.87 16.98 1.55
CA ALA A 304 3.08 16.16 1.44
C ALA A 304 4.32 16.89 1.98
N ARG A 305 4.44 18.20 1.72
CA ARG A 305 5.50 19.05 2.25
C ARG A 305 5.45 19.14 3.78
N LEU A 306 4.28 19.36 4.35
CA LEU A 306 4.07 19.39 5.81
C LEU A 306 4.40 18.04 6.44
N HIS A 307 3.98 16.94 5.80
CA HIS A 307 4.32 15.60 6.26
C HIS A 307 5.84 15.39 6.30
N ALA A 308 6.55 15.78 5.24
CA ALA A 308 8.01 15.74 5.18
C ALA A 308 8.67 16.61 6.27
N ILE A 309 8.14 17.81 6.54
CA ILE A 309 8.60 18.70 7.62
C ILE A 309 8.52 17.98 8.98
N GLY A 310 7.43 17.27 9.25
CA GLY A 310 7.24 16.47 10.47
C GLY A 310 8.21 15.30 10.56
N ASP A 311 8.32 14.48 9.52
CA ASP A 311 9.16 13.29 9.50
C ASP A 311 10.66 13.63 9.63
N LEU A 312 11.08 14.70 8.99
CA LEU A 312 12.45 15.21 9.04
C LEU A 312 12.74 16.05 10.29
N LYS A 313 11.76 16.27 11.15
CA LYS A 313 11.86 17.07 12.39
C LYS A 313 12.47 18.47 12.14
N VAL A 314 11.95 19.20 11.17
CA VAL A 314 12.42 20.56 10.83
C VAL A 314 11.92 21.56 11.88
N THR A 315 12.52 21.56 13.07
CA THR A 315 12.05 22.33 14.24
C THR A 315 11.92 23.84 13.98
N GLY A 316 12.71 24.41 13.07
CA GLY A 316 12.58 25.80 12.66
C GLY A 316 11.22 26.19 12.06
N GLN A 317 10.41 25.20 11.62
CA GLN A 317 9.07 25.41 11.07
C GLN A 317 7.94 25.24 12.10
N SER A 318 8.23 24.85 13.35
CA SER A 318 7.21 24.50 14.35
C SER A 318 6.16 25.60 14.53
N ARG A 319 6.61 26.86 14.66
CA ARG A 319 5.69 28.01 14.84
C ARG A 319 4.83 28.27 13.59
N ALA A 320 5.39 28.17 12.40
CA ALA A 320 4.67 28.39 11.16
C ALA A 320 3.61 27.29 10.93
N VAL A 321 3.96 26.03 11.18
CA VAL A 321 3.06 24.88 11.09
C VAL A 321 1.91 25.01 12.08
N LEU A 322 2.19 25.34 13.34
CA LEU A 322 1.17 25.52 14.37
C LEU A 322 0.23 26.70 14.04
N THR A 323 0.77 27.82 13.51
CA THR A 323 -0.03 28.94 13.07
C THR A 323 -0.96 28.54 11.92
N LEU A 324 -0.44 27.79 10.94
CA LEU A 324 -1.24 27.27 9.82
C LEU A 324 -2.37 26.37 10.33
N LEU A 325 -2.08 25.43 11.23
CA LEU A 325 -3.07 24.50 11.79
C LEU A 325 -4.19 25.26 12.51
N ASN A 326 -3.83 26.27 13.31
CA ASN A 326 -4.80 27.07 14.09
C ASN A 326 -5.68 27.99 13.21
N GLN A 327 -5.18 28.41 12.05
CA GLN A 327 -5.93 29.20 11.08
C GLN A 327 -6.76 28.35 10.12
N MET A 328 -6.46 27.07 10.04
CA MET A 328 -7.09 26.13 9.11
C MET A 328 -8.53 25.80 9.56
N PRO A 329 -9.53 25.89 8.65
CA PRO A 329 -10.88 25.42 8.91
C PRO A 329 -10.89 23.95 9.38
N LEU A 330 -11.89 23.58 10.18
CA LEU A 330 -12.04 22.21 10.68
C LEU A 330 -12.39 21.21 9.57
N ASP A 331 -12.99 21.68 8.49
CA ASP A 331 -13.38 20.95 7.28
C ASP A 331 -12.42 21.17 6.10
N ALA A 332 -11.19 21.61 6.37
CA ALA A 332 -10.17 21.78 5.34
C ALA A 332 -9.91 20.44 4.59
N PRO A 333 -9.43 20.49 3.32
CA PRO A 333 -9.08 19.29 2.57
C PRO A 333 -8.17 18.34 3.35
N GLY A 334 -8.48 17.02 3.32
CA GLY A 334 -7.87 16.04 4.19
C GLY A 334 -6.35 15.98 4.07
N GLU A 335 -5.79 16.17 2.86
CA GLU A 335 -4.36 16.09 2.61
C GLU A 335 -3.57 17.17 3.38
N ILE A 336 -4.00 18.44 3.29
CA ILE A 336 -3.31 19.54 3.99
C ILE A 336 -3.53 19.45 5.49
N GLN A 337 -4.76 19.09 5.90
CA GLN A 337 -5.10 18.93 7.30
C GLN A 337 -4.23 17.86 7.95
N TYR A 338 -4.19 16.65 7.39
CA TYR A 338 -3.37 15.56 7.89
C TYR A 338 -1.88 15.93 7.96
N GLY A 339 -1.36 16.58 6.92
CA GLY A 339 0.04 17.01 6.90
C GLY A 339 0.37 18.02 8.00
N ALA A 340 -0.53 19.01 8.25
CA ALA A 340 -0.34 20.02 9.29
C ALA A 340 -0.42 19.42 10.70
N GLU A 341 -1.38 18.53 10.92
CA GLU A 341 -1.54 17.80 12.18
C GLU A 341 -0.35 16.89 12.46
N TRP A 342 0.07 16.10 11.46
CA TRP A 342 1.28 15.27 11.54
C TRP A 342 2.52 16.09 11.88
N ALA A 343 2.78 17.17 11.14
CA ALA A 343 3.93 18.02 11.39
C ALA A 343 3.89 18.63 12.80
N THR A 344 2.72 19.08 13.25
CA THR A 344 2.55 19.70 14.59
C THR A 344 2.96 18.72 15.68
N VAL A 345 2.46 17.49 15.67
CA VAL A 345 2.77 16.49 16.71
C VAL A 345 4.20 15.96 16.60
N ARG A 346 4.80 15.94 15.42
CA ARG A 346 6.18 15.46 15.24
C ARG A 346 7.23 16.49 15.60
N LEU A 347 6.93 17.78 15.41
CA LEU A 347 7.85 18.90 15.71
C LEU A 347 7.85 19.29 17.18
N ASP A 348 6.69 19.24 17.82
CA ASP A 348 6.50 19.54 19.24
C ASP A 348 5.45 18.60 19.84
N PRO A 349 5.84 17.37 20.22
CA PRO A 349 4.90 16.36 20.68
C PRO A 349 4.04 16.83 21.85
N SER A 350 4.63 17.51 22.83
CA SER A 350 3.92 17.92 24.05
C SER A 350 2.80 18.93 23.79
N ASN A 351 3.06 19.94 22.98
CA ASN A 351 2.03 20.93 22.61
C ASN A 351 1.17 20.41 21.46
N GLY A 352 1.75 19.70 20.51
CA GLY A 352 1.04 19.13 19.36
C GLY A 352 -0.06 18.17 19.77
N VAL A 353 0.18 17.28 20.74
CA VAL A 353 -0.85 16.37 21.28
C VAL A 353 -2.00 17.15 21.94
N LYS A 354 -1.71 18.22 22.68
CA LYS A 354 -2.75 19.07 23.29
C LYS A 354 -3.61 19.74 22.24
N GLU A 355 -2.98 20.32 21.21
CA GLU A 355 -3.70 20.96 20.11
C GLU A 355 -4.52 19.95 19.32
N MET A 356 -3.99 18.75 19.08
CA MET A 356 -4.72 17.66 18.45
C MET A 356 -5.96 17.26 19.26
N THR A 357 -5.80 17.06 20.59
CA THR A 357 -6.93 16.72 21.47
C THR A 357 -8.00 17.80 21.47
N LEU A 358 -7.59 19.08 21.47
CA LEU A 358 -8.51 20.20 21.37
C LEU A 358 -9.24 20.21 20.02
N ARG A 359 -8.53 19.93 18.92
CA ARG A 359 -9.09 19.89 17.58
C ARG A 359 -10.09 18.73 17.44
N ILE A 360 -9.77 17.54 17.98
CA ILE A 360 -10.70 16.40 18.05
C ILE A 360 -12.00 16.82 18.73
N LYS A 361 -11.94 17.46 19.89
CA LYS A 361 -13.12 17.94 20.60
C LYS A 361 -13.94 18.94 19.78
N LYS A 362 -13.30 19.93 19.17
CA LYS A 362 -13.96 20.92 18.29
C LYS A 362 -14.62 20.28 17.06
N LYS A 363 -13.94 19.35 16.39
CA LYS A 363 -14.50 18.62 15.23
C LYS A 363 -15.70 17.79 15.65
N TYR A 364 -15.58 17.09 16.77
CA TYR A 364 -16.65 16.30 17.33
C TYR A 364 -17.89 17.16 17.66
N GLU A 365 -17.71 18.31 18.34
CA GLU A 365 -18.77 19.28 18.64
C GLU A 365 -19.41 19.85 17.38
N ALA A 366 -18.65 19.98 16.30
CA ALA A 366 -19.14 20.41 14.98
C ALA A 366 -19.79 19.28 14.16
N GLY A 367 -19.86 18.04 14.67
CA GLY A 367 -20.39 16.88 13.95
C GLY A 367 -19.51 16.39 12.80
N LEU A 368 -18.23 16.73 12.81
CA LEU A 368 -17.25 16.32 11.81
C LEU A 368 -16.55 15.01 12.26
N PRO A 369 -16.15 14.14 11.32
CA PRO A 369 -15.45 12.90 11.65
C PRO A 369 -14.07 13.18 12.23
N VAL A 370 -13.65 12.35 13.21
CA VAL A 370 -12.35 12.47 13.93
C VAL A 370 -11.46 11.22 13.74
N VAL A 371 -11.79 10.36 12.80
CA VAL A 371 -11.07 9.09 12.52
C VAL A 371 -9.59 9.34 12.24
N THR A 372 -9.29 10.34 11.41
CA THR A 372 -7.91 10.67 10.99
C THR A 372 -7.05 11.10 12.18
N GLU A 373 -7.58 11.99 13.02
CA GLU A 373 -6.87 12.50 14.19
C GLU A 373 -6.63 11.40 15.25
N ILE A 374 -7.60 10.51 15.43
CA ILE A 374 -7.45 9.35 16.32
C ILE A 374 -6.35 8.41 15.80
N ASP A 375 -6.36 8.10 14.50
CA ASP A 375 -5.31 7.24 13.90
C ASP A 375 -3.92 7.88 14.03
N LEU A 376 -3.85 9.20 13.91
CA LEU A 376 -2.62 9.98 14.05
C LEU A 376 -2.07 9.89 15.48
N LEU A 377 -2.92 9.98 16.50
CA LEU A 377 -2.52 9.73 17.89
C LEU A 377 -1.94 8.32 18.08
N GLY A 378 -2.51 7.32 17.39
CA GLY A 378 -2.01 5.95 17.42
C GLY A 378 -0.59 5.76 16.84
N ASN A 379 -0.07 6.73 16.09
CA ASN A 379 1.28 6.68 15.52
C ASN A 379 2.33 7.43 16.37
N LEU A 380 1.93 7.94 17.54
CA LEU A 380 2.83 8.64 18.46
C LEU A 380 3.41 7.69 19.52
N PRO A 381 4.51 8.10 20.19
CA PRO A 381 5.02 7.38 21.35
C PRO A 381 3.95 7.20 22.42
N SER A 382 3.97 6.05 23.08
CA SER A 382 2.97 5.67 24.08
C SER A 382 2.80 6.69 25.20
N SER A 383 3.90 7.27 25.70
CA SER A 383 3.88 8.30 26.76
C SER A 383 3.12 9.57 26.38
N GLU A 384 3.10 9.90 25.09
CA GLU A 384 2.49 11.13 24.56
C GLU A 384 1.03 10.88 24.17
N ALA A 385 0.77 9.76 23.48
CA ALA A 385 -0.56 9.42 22.95
C ALA A 385 -1.56 9.00 24.03
N THR A 386 -1.10 8.30 25.09
CA THR A 386 -1.99 7.71 26.10
C THR A 386 -2.95 8.70 26.73
N PRO A 387 -2.52 9.87 27.25
CA PRO A 387 -3.44 10.83 27.87
C PRO A 387 -4.53 11.32 26.88
N ALA A 388 -4.13 11.60 25.63
CA ALA A 388 -5.05 12.06 24.61
C ALA A 388 -6.08 10.98 24.22
N LEU A 389 -5.65 9.72 24.10
CA LEU A 389 -6.56 8.61 23.81
C LEU A 389 -7.53 8.34 24.98
N VAL A 390 -7.09 8.49 26.22
CA VAL A 390 -8.00 8.43 27.40
C VAL A 390 -9.06 9.54 27.31
N ASP A 391 -8.68 10.75 26.93
CA ASP A 391 -9.64 11.86 26.71
C ASP A 391 -10.63 11.55 25.60
N VAL A 392 -10.15 11.01 24.46
CA VAL A 392 -10.98 10.61 23.32
C VAL A 392 -11.97 9.51 23.68
N ALA A 393 -11.59 8.57 24.54
CA ALA A 393 -12.47 7.49 24.99
C ALA A 393 -13.75 7.98 25.70
N ASN A 394 -13.74 9.20 26.23
CA ASN A 394 -14.90 9.80 26.87
C ASN A 394 -15.91 10.43 25.88
N LEU A 395 -15.58 10.46 24.60
CA LEU A 395 -16.48 10.94 23.55
C LEU A 395 -17.43 9.79 23.12
N PRO A 396 -18.71 10.08 22.79
CA PRO A 396 -19.64 9.08 22.28
C PRO A 396 -19.36 8.77 20.80
N LEU A 397 -18.24 8.07 20.56
CA LEU A 397 -17.71 7.74 19.23
C LEU A 397 -18.70 6.89 18.41
N ASN A 398 -18.83 7.19 17.11
CA ASN A 398 -19.52 6.35 16.15
C ASN A 398 -18.74 5.06 15.83
N HIS A 399 -19.24 4.21 14.94
CA HIS A 399 -18.62 2.91 14.62
C HIS A 399 -17.19 3.06 14.09
N ASP A 400 -16.97 3.91 13.08
CA ASP A 400 -15.66 4.07 12.43
C ASP A 400 -14.64 4.71 13.37
N GLU A 401 -15.09 5.67 14.19
CA GLU A 401 -14.27 6.31 15.21
C GLU A 401 -13.88 5.34 16.33
N ARG A 402 -14.77 4.43 16.75
CA ARG A 402 -14.44 3.34 17.70
C ARG A 402 -13.41 2.40 17.10
N LEU A 403 -13.57 2.02 15.85
CA LEU A 403 -12.59 1.15 15.16
C LEU A 403 -11.21 1.82 15.06
N ALA A 404 -11.17 3.12 14.72
CA ALA A 404 -9.93 3.91 14.73
C ALA A 404 -9.33 3.98 16.15
N PHE A 405 -10.17 4.21 17.17
CA PHE A 405 -9.72 4.28 18.56
C PHE A 405 -9.09 2.97 19.04
N VAL A 406 -9.75 1.82 18.85
CA VAL A 406 -9.17 0.53 19.26
C VAL A 406 -7.91 0.19 18.46
N SER A 407 -7.84 0.59 17.20
CA SER A 407 -6.65 0.46 16.35
C SER A 407 -5.49 1.32 16.87
N ALA A 408 -5.76 2.57 17.26
CA ALA A 408 -4.78 3.45 17.88
C ALA A 408 -4.29 2.88 19.22
N CYS A 409 -5.21 2.40 20.07
CA CYS A 409 -4.86 1.75 21.34
C CYS A 409 -3.98 0.50 21.14
N LYS A 410 -4.25 -0.29 20.09
CA LYS A 410 -3.41 -1.44 19.72
C LYS A 410 -2.00 -1.02 19.29
N LYS A 411 -1.86 0.10 18.57
CA LYS A 411 -0.53 0.63 18.17
C LYS A 411 0.25 1.14 19.40
N VAL A 412 -0.40 1.92 20.25
CA VAL A 412 0.18 2.55 21.45
C VAL A 412 0.50 1.53 22.55
N ALA A 413 -0.34 0.52 22.72
CA ALA A 413 -0.19 -0.60 23.66
C ALA A 413 0.14 -0.16 25.13
N SER A 414 -0.66 0.74 25.70
CA SER A 414 -0.43 1.33 27.02
C SER A 414 -1.45 0.85 28.05
N ALA A 415 -0.99 0.44 29.25
CA ALA A 415 -1.84 -0.09 30.32
C ALA A 415 -2.98 0.85 30.76
N PRO A 416 -2.81 2.19 30.87
CA PRO A 416 -3.91 3.11 31.20
C PRO A 416 -5.10 3.10 30.22
N LEU A 417 -4.94 2.51 29.03
CA LEU A 417 -6.02 2.38 28.03
C LEU A 417 -6.94 1.18 28.30
N VAL A 418 -6.57 0.26 29.22
CA VAL A 418 -7.33 -0.95 29.54
C VAL A 418 -8.80 -0.65 29.92
N PRO A 419 -9.12 0.31 30.81
CA PRO A 419 -10.51 0.60 31.15
C PRO A 419 -11.33 1.08 29.97
N ALA A 420 -10.75 1.93 29.11
CA ALA A 420 -11.40 2.43 27.91
C ALA A 420 -11.64 1.32 26.87
N LEU A 421 -10.65 0.46 26.65
CA LEU A 421 -10.78 -0.71 25.76
C LEU A 421 -11.84 -1.69 26.25
N ALA A 422 -12.01 -1.86 27.56
CA ALA A 422 -13.02 -2.75 28.12
C ALA A 422 -14.45 -2.33 27.71
N THR A 423 -14.71 -1.03 27.57
CA THR A 423 -16.01 -0.51 27.11
C THR A 423 -16.27 -0.79 25.62
N MET A 424 -15.24 -1.11 24.84
CA MET A 424 -15.32 -1.42 23.42
C MET A 424 -15.56 -2.91 23.14
N LEU A 425 -15.52 -3.77 24.17
CA LEU A 425 -15.76 -5.21 24.04
C LEU A 425 -17.25 -5.53 23.91
N VAL A 426 -17.85 -5.13 22.79
CA VAL A 426 -19.25 -5.39 22.45
C VAL A 426 -19.35 -6.50 21.39
N PRO A 427 -19.81 -7.73 21.72
CA PRO A 427 -19.78 -8.89 20.80
C PRO A 427 -20.52 -8.67 19.48
N ALA A 428 -21.54 -7.80 19.46
CA ALA A 428 -22.30 -7.49 18.24
C ALA A 428 -21.48 -6.70 17.19
N GLN A 429 -20.35 -6.09 17.58
CA GLN A 429 -19.45 -5.32 16.71
C GLN A 429 -18.13 -6.08 16.55
N GLN A 430 -18.16 -7.14 15.73
CA GLN A 430 -17.05 -8.10 15.65
C GLN A 430 -15.69 -7.53 15.23
N ASP A 431 -15.66 -6.54 14.37
CA ASP A 431 -14.44 -5.87 13.91
C ASP A 431 -13.79 -5.04 15.04
N ILE A 432 -14.59 -4.26 15.77
CA ILE A 432 -14.12 -3.49 16.94
C ILE A 432 -13.71 -4.45 18.05
N TRP A 433 -14.55 -5.43 18.37
CA TRP A 433 -14.26 -6.48 19.33
C TRP A 433 -12.91 -7.11 19.11
N TRP A 434 -12.64 -7.55 17.86
CA TRP A 434 -11.45 -8.28 17.53
C TRP A 434 -10.19 -7.43 17.57
N THR A 435 -10.33 -6.19 17.13
CA THR A 435 -9.24 -5.22 17.20
C THR A 435 -8.93 -4.87 18.67
N ALA A 436 -9.96 -4.75 19.52
CA ALA A 436 -9.79 -4.53 20.95
C ALA A 436 -9.11 -5.72 21.65
N VAL A 437 -9.53 -6.97 21.37
CA VAL A 437 -8.83 -8.16 21.87
C VAL A 437 -7.35 -8.13 21.48
N GLY A 438 -7.03 -7.81 20.22
CA GLY A 438 -5.65 -7.64 19.79
C GLY A 438 -4.88 -6.52 20.52
N ALA A 439 -5.59 -5.46 20.95
CA ALA A 439 -4.99 -4.41 21.77
C ALA A 439 -4.68 -4.90 23.19
N PHE A 440 -5.58 -5.65 23.84
CA PHE A 440 -5.33 -6.27 25.14
C PHE A 440 -4.12 -7.22 25.11
N VAL A 441 -4.07 -8.08 24.09
CA VAL A 441 -2.95 -9.01 23.90
C VAL A 441 -1.62 -8.28 23.74
N LYS A 442 -1.63 -7.11 23.06
CA LYS A 442 -0.41 -6.32 22.85
C LYS A 442 -0.01 -5.50 24.08
N ILE A 443 -0.98 -5.05 24.90
CA ILE A 443 -0.71 -4.38 26.20
C ILE A 443 -0.04 -5.35 27.17
N ASP A 444 -0.44 -6.62 27.16
CA ASP A 444 0.18 -7.77 27.84
C ASP A 444 0.40 -7.53 29.35
N THR A 445 -0.66 -7.12 30.05
CA THR A 445 -0.67 -6.90 31.50
C THR A 445 -1.73 -7.74 32.21
N ASP A 446 -1.55 -7.99 33.52
CA ASP A 446 -2.53 -8.70 34.33
C ASP A 446 -3.91 -8.01 34.33
N ASP A 447 -3.93 -6.68 34.30
CA ASP A 447 -5.18 -5.91 34.25
C ASP A 447 -5.87 -6.07 32.89
N ALA A 448 -5.11 -6.14 31.81
CA ALA A 448 -5.64 -6.46 30.49
C ALA A 448 -6.25 -7.88 30.46
N ALA A 449 -5.56 -8.85 31.07
CA ALA A 449 -6.07 -10.23 31.17
C ALA A 449 -7.34 -10.31 32.00
N LYS A 450 -7.38 -9.67 33.17
CA LYS A 450 -8.59 -9.60 34.02
C LYS A 450 -9.77 -8.93 33.32
N ALA A 451 -9.52 -7.85 32.57
CA ALA A 451 -10.55 -7.17 31.79
C ALA A 451 -11.11 -8.06 30.67
N LEU A 452 -10.27 -8.87 30.04
CA LEU A 452 -10.69 -9.76 28.93
C LEU A 452 -11.32 -11.09 29.42
N GLN A 453 -11.02 -11.55 30.63
CA GLN A 453 -11.46 -12.83 31.19
C GLN A 453 -12.98 -13.07 31.09
N PRO A 454 -13.89 -12.12 31.47
CA PRO A 454 -15.34 -12.33 31.35
C PRO A 454 -15.82 -12.58 29.92
N HIS A 455 -15.06 -12.15 28.95
CA HIS A 455 -15.41 -12.19 27.54
C HIS A 455 -15.00 -13.49 26.84
N LEU A 456 -14.19 -14.34 27.47
CA LEU A 456 -13.83 -15.66 26.93
C LEU A 456 -15.06 -16.50 26.59
N LEU A 457 -16.10 -16.48 27.44
CA LEU A 457 -17.34 -17.23 27.22
C LEU A 457 -18.19 -16.66 26.10
N GLN A 458 -18.08 -15.36 25.82
CA GLN A 458 -18.88 -14.65 24.82
C GLN A 458 -18.32 -14.85 23.40
N GLU A 459 -17.06 -15.23 23.26
CA GLU A 459 -16.47 -15.50 21.95
C GLU A 459 -17.03 -16.80 21.36
N THR A 460 -17.58 -16.71 20.16
CA THR A 460 -18.21 -17.82 19.44
C THR A 460 -17.28 -18.50 18.45
N ASN A 461 -16.29 -17.77 17.93
CA ASN A 461 -15.26 -18.34 17.05
C ASN A 461 -14.24 -19.10 17.89
N LEU A 462 -14.14 -20.41 17.66
CA LEU A 462 -13.31 -21.30 18.47
C LEU A 462 -11.81 -20.98 18.40
N GLN A 463 -11.29 -20.64 17.23
CA GLN A 463 -9.88 -20.25 17.09
C GLN A 463 -9.56 -19.02 17.93
N ARG A 464 -10.40 -18.01 17.85
CA ARG A 464 -10.28 -16.78 18.63
C ARG A 464 -10.44 -17.02 20.13
N LYS A 465 -11.34 -17.90 20.51
CA LYS A 465 -11.50 -18.32 21.91
C LYS A 465 -10.21 -18.94 22.45
N LEU A 466 -9.53 -19.75 21.65
CA LEU A 466 -8.25 -20.35 22.00
C LEU A 466 -7.12 -19.31 22.09
N GLU A 467 -7.09 -18.31 21.22
CA GLU A 467 -6.14 -17.19 21.31
C GLU A 467 -6.35 -16.37 22.61
N ILE A 468 -7.61 -16.09 22.99
CA ILE A 468 -7.93 -15.47 24.29
C ILE A 468 -7.47 -16.38 25.43
N ALA A 469 -7.75 -17.70 25.35
CA ALA A 469 -7.36 -18.67 26.36
C ALA A 469 -5.82 -18.74 26.53
N GLU A 470 -5.07 -18.67 25.46
CA GLU A 470 -3.60 -18.58 25.48
C GLU A 470 -3.14 -17.30 26.21
N PHE A 471 -3.71 -16.15 25.86
CA PHE A 471 -3.38 -14.89 26.51
C PHE A 471 -3.68 -14.92 28.01
N LEU A 472 -4.87 -15.35 28.41
CA LEU A 472 -5.26 -15.52 29.82
C LEU A 472 -4.32 -16.49 30.55
N GLY A 473 -3.97 -17.60 29.91
CA GLY A 473 -3.03 -18.61 30.44
C GLY A 473 -1.66 -18.04 30.76
N ARG A 474 -1.11 -17.17 29.91
CA ARG A 474 0.16 -16.46 30.18
C ARG A 474 0.11 -15.62 31.46
N HIS A 475 -1.06 -15.11 31.82
CA HIS A 475 -1.32 -14.36 33.05
C HIS A 475 -1.85 -15.22 34.23
N GLY A 476 -1.72 -16.55 34.14
CA GLY A 476 -2.11 -17.47 35.20
C GLY A 476 -3.60 -17.73 35.33
N ILE A 477 -4.44 -17.21 34.43
CA ILE A 477 -5.89 -17.43 34.39
C ILE A 477 -6.18 -18.71 33.58
N ARG A 478 -6.82 -19.69 34.21
CA ARG A 478 -6.97 -21.06 33.67
C ARG A 478 -8.33 -21.34 33.03
N ASP A 479 -9.19 -20.37 32.91
CA ASP A 479 -10.57 -20.53 32.43
C ASP A 479 -10.66 -21.09 31.00
N GLY A 480 -9.61 -20.91 30.22
CA GLY A 480 -9.47 -21.46 28.87
C GLY A 480 -9.16 -22.96 28.79
N TYR A 481 -8.76 -23.59 29.91
CA TYR A 481 -8.32 -24.99 29.93
C TYR A 481 -9.34 -25.98 29.33
N PRO A 482 -10.66 -25.95 29.70
CA PRO A 482 -11.64 -26.88 29.16
C PRO A 482 -11.74 -26.81 27.64
N TYR A 483 -11.73 -25.59 27.06
CA TYR A 483 -11.82 -25.40 25.61
C TYR A 483 -10.56 -25.89 24.90
N ALA A 484 -9.40 -25.62 25.46
CA ALA A 484 -8.14 -26.05 24.86
C ALA A 484 -7.98 -27.58 24.85
N ILE A 485 -8.41 -28.27 25.89
CA ILE A 485 -8.42 -29.75 25.96
C ILE A 485 -9.42 -30.35 24.96
N GLU A 486 -10.62 -29.79 24.86
CA GLU A 486 -11.68 -30.27 23.97
C GLU A 486 -11.20 -30.25 22.49
N HIS A 487 -10.55 -29.16 22.07
CA HIS A 487 -10.19 -28.93 20.67
C HIS A 487 -8.76 -29.38 20.30
N MET A 488 -7.97 -29.91 21.23
CA MET A 488 -6.60 -30.38 20.99
C MET A 488 -6.52 -31.47 19.90
N SER A 489 -7.57 -32.27 19.73
CA SER A 489 -7.61 -33.34 18.73
C SER A 489 -8.08 -32.87 17.35
N GLU A 490 -8.63 -31.68 17.22
CA GLU A 490 -9.14 -31.14 15.96
C GLU A 490 -8.00 -30.64 15.07
N PRO A 491 -7.90 -31.11 13.81
CA PRO A 491 -6.75 -30.78 12.95
C PRO A 491 -6.55 -29.28 12.72
N TYR A 492 -7.66 -28.52 12.63
CA TYR A 492 -7.64 -27.06 12.30
C TYR A 492 -7.47 -26.15 13.52
N LEU A 493 -7.68 -26.63 14.74
CA LEU A 493 -7.58 -25.88 16.01
C LEU A 493 -6.45 -26.38 16.90
N ARG A 494 -5.77 -27.45 16.45
CA ARG A 494 -4.77 -28.15 17.27
C ARG A 494 -3.61 -27.27 17.69
N GLU A 495 -3.12 -26.45 16.80
CA GLU A 495 -1.96 -25.60 17.07
C GLU A 495 -2.30 -24.55 18.14
N GLU A 496 -3.43 -23.89 17.99
CA GLU A 496 -3.93 -22.91 18.93
C GLU A 496 -4.28 -23.53 20.29
N ALA A 497 -4.91 -24.71 20.27
CA ALA A 497 -5.26 -25.42 21.49
C ALA A 497 -4.01 -25.85 22.28
N ILE A 498 -2.96 -26.33 21.60
CA ILE A 498 -1.68 -26.69 22.22
C ILE A 498 -0.99 -25.43 22.77
N SER A 499 -0.98 -24.32 22.03
CA SER A 499 -0.42 -23.04 22.49
C SER A 499 -1.13 -22.56 23.76
N ALA A 500 -2.46 -22.61 23.79
CA ALA A 500 -3.25 -22.26 24.96
C ALA A 500 -2.94 -23.13 26.16
N LEU A 501 -2.86 -24.48 26.00
CA LEU A 501 -2.51 -25.40 27.07
C LEU A 501 -1.10 -25.16 27.60
N ALA A 502 -0.13 -24.88 26.72
CA ALA A 502 1.22 -24.55 27.11
C ALA A 502 1.30 -23.26 27.94
N ALA A 503 0.50 -22.26 27.57
CA ALA A 503 0.40 -20.99 28.31
C ALA A 503 -0.26 -21.17 29.68
N ILE A 504 -1.36 -21.96 29.76
CA ILE A 504 -2.13 -22.23 30.98
C ILE A 504 -1.32 -23.01 32.03
N ARG A 505 -0.37 -23.84 31.60
CA ARG A 505 0.54 -24.65 32.47
C ARG A 505 -0.22 -25.49 33.51
N GLU A 506 -1.38 -26.02 33.15
CA GLU A 506 -2.14 -26.91 34.04
C GLU A 506 -1.47 -28.30 34.06
N PRO A 507 -1.07 -28.84 35.23
CA PRO A 507 -0.39 -30.13 35.30
C PRO A 507 -1.20 -31.30 34.69
N ARG A 508 -2.52 -31.22 34.73
CA ARG A 508 -3.40 -32.23 34.13
C ARG A 508 -3.26 -32.32 32.61
N ALA A 509 -2.85 -31.23 31.94
CA ALA A 509 -2.62 -31.19 30.49
C ALA A 509 -1.54 -32.21 30.07
N LEU A 510 -0.50 -32.45 30.89
CA LEU A 510 0.55 -33.41 30.59
C LEU A 510 0.02 -34.82 30.41
N GLY A 511 -0.96 -35.24 31.22
CA GLY A 511 -1.64 -36.53 31.10
C GLY A 511 -2.42 -36.66 29.79
N GLU A 512 -3.13 -35.63 29.40
CA GLU A 512 -3.90 -35.62 28.15
C GLU A 512 -2.97 -35.57 26.92
N PHE A 513 -1.90 -34.77 26.96
CA PHE A 513 -0.85 -34.81 25.93
C PHE A 513 -0.25 -36.19 25.74
N GLY A 514 0.02 -36.93 26.83
CA GLY A 514 0.54 -38.27 26.78
C GLY A 514 -0.43 -39.28 26.13
N LYS A 515 -1.73 -39.13 26.37
CA LYS A 515 -2.78 -39.93 25.72
C LYS A 515 -2.88 -39.57 24.22
N PHE A 516 -2.87 -38.29 23.89
CA PHE A 516 -2.96 -37.79 22.52
C PHE A 516 -1.73 -38.25 21.70
N SER A 517 -0.53 -38.06 22.21
CA SER A 517 0.72 -38.47 21.54
C SER A 517 0.75 -39.96 21.23
N ARG A 518 0.29 -40.82 22.17
CA ARG A 518 0.15 -42.26 21.94
C ARG A 518 -0.85 -42.60 20.84
N ARG A 519 -2.01 -41.91 20.79
CA ARG A 519 -3.00 -42.11 19.71
C ARG A 519 -2.47 -41.63 18.35
N ALA A 520 -1.78 -40.50 18.28
CA ALA A 520 -1.19 -40.00 17.05
C ALA A 520 -0.09 -40.90 16.49
N MET A 521 0.71 -41.56 17.35
CA MET A 521 1.73 -42.53 16.93
C MET A 521 1.14 -43.85 16.43
N MET A 522 -0.11 -44.19 16.84
CA MET A 522 -0.78 -45.43 16.38
C MET A 522 -1.58 -45.21 15.09
N SER A 523 -1.70 -44.00 14.57
CA SER A 523 -2.37 -43.73 13.29
C SER A 523 -1.38 -43.80 12.14
N PRO A 524 -1.50 -44.78 11.21
CA PRO A 524 -0.60 -44.90 10.09
C PRO A 524 -0.78 -43.67 9.17
N GLY A 525 0.25 -42.85 9.00
CA GLY A 525 0.30 -41.71 8.07
C GLY A 525 0.59 -40.33 8.65
N THR A 526 0.57 -40.14 9.97
CA THR A 526 0.95 -38.87 10.60
C THR A 526 2.37 -38.93 11.14
N VAL A 527 3.34 -38.38 10.41
CA VAL A 527 4.68 -38.14 10.94
C VAL A 527 4.60 -36.89 11.82
N PRO A 528 4.83 -36.98 13.14
CA PRO A 528 4.88 -35.79 13.99
C PRO A 528 6.06 -34.93 13.54
N GLN A 529 5.79 -33.67 13.20
CA GLN A 529 6.89 -32.71 12.95
C GLN A 529 7.62 -32.46 14.28
N CYS A 530 8.71 -33.14 14.51
CA CYS A 530 9.53 -33.06 15.74
C CYS A 530 10.07 -31.64 16.03
N GLY A 531 10.03 -30.72 15.06
CA GLY A 531 10.43 -29.32 15.25
C GLY A 531 9.47 -28.47 16.10
N PHE A 532 8.24 -28.92 16.29
CA PHE A 532 7.23 -28.18 17.04
C PHE A 532 7.47 -28.22 18.57
N TRP A 533 7.93 -29.36 19.08
CA TRP A 533 8.17 -29.57 20.51
C TRP A 533 9.32 -28.73 21.09
N ALA A 534 10.27 -28.33 20.24
CA ALA A 534 11.39 -27.50 20.65
C ALA A 534 11.01 -26.02 20.93
N ARG A 535 9.89 -25.54 20.37
CA ARG A 535 9.43 -24.16 20.53
C ARG A 535 8.55 -23.94 21.76
N SER A 536 7.90 -24.99 22.28
CA SER A 536 6.94 -24.86 23.39
C SER A 536 7.58 -24.70 24.75
N GLY A 537 8.92 -24.84 24.88
CA GLY A 537 9.63 -24.75 26.16
C GLY A 537 9.20 -25.79 27.20
N LEU A 538 8.37 -26.76 26.81
CA LEU A 538 7.98 -27.86 27.69
C LEU A 538 9.15 -28.87 27.80
N PRO A 539 9.47 -29.35 29.00
CA PRO A 539 10.53 -30.36 29.17
C PRO A 539 10.16 -31.59 28.37
N ILE A 540 11.04 -31.98 27.43
CA ILE A 540 10.93 -33.22 26.69
C ILE A 540 11.04 -34.35 27.73
N LEU A 541 9.92 -34.92 28.13
CA LEU A 541 9.89 -36.17 28.91
C LEU A 541 10.46 -37.25 28.01
N ARG A 542 11.77 -37.53 28.10
CA ARG A 542 12.35 -38.73 27.54
C ARG A 542 11.73 -39.92 28.29
N PRO A 543 11.04 -40.83 27.62
CA PRO A 543 10.60 -42.02 28.28
C PRO A 543 11.83 -42.81 28.73
N SER A 544 11.97 -43.03 30.03
CA SER A 544 13.03 -43.80 30.64
C SER A 544 12.94 -45.33 30.34
N SER A 545 12.22 -45.70 29.29
CA SER A 545 11.99 -47.11 28.94
C SER A 545 11.92 -47.34 27.43
N TRP A 546 13.00 -47.02 26.72
CA TRP A 546 13.29 -47.65 25.44
C TRP A 546 14.46 -48.60 25.66
N LYS A 547 14.17 -49.84 26.10
CA LYS A 547 15.00 -51.02 25.90
C LYS A 547 14.31 -51.91 24.88
#